data_8198e119457b06a9f6a7d7cbacba2795
#
_entry.id   8198e119457b06a9f6a7d7cbacba2795
#
_cell.length_a   1.000
_cell.length_b   1.000
_cell.length_c   1.000
_cell.angle_alpha   90.00
_cell.angle_beta   90.00
_cell.angle_gamma   90.00
#
_symmetry.space_group_name_H-M   'P 1'
#
loop_
_entity.id
_entity.type
_entity.pdbx_description
1 polymer ?
#
loop_
_entity_poly.entity_id
_entity_poly.type
_entity_poly.pdbx_seq_one_letter_code
_entity_poly.pdbx_strand_id
1 'polypeptide(L)'
;MRLHYVYPYPHVDDVLPLMADGRILPYLDIPFQHASPAVLKAMRRPANQEKMLERIVRWREICPDIAIRSTFIVGFPGETEDDFAFLLEWLTEARLARVGCFKYENVEGAQSRALEGHLPEEVKAERHARFMEAQARISAELMAARIGKTIAVLIDEADEEGAIGRSAWDAPEIDGCVFLNGVEGLEPGDMIEARIEHAEDYDVWAVPV
;
A
#
# COMPACT_ATOMS: atom_id res chain seq x y z
N MET A 1 16.14 6.38 -1.35
CA MET A 1 15.84 5.80 0.00
C MET A 1 14.33 5.72 0.13
N ARG A 2 13.75 4.57 0.57
CA ARG A 2 12.33 4.39 0.96
C ARG A 2 12.22 4.20 2.46
N LEU A 3 11.06 4.55 3.03
CA LEU A 3 10.77 4.34 4.44
C LEU A 3 9.84 3.15 4.60
N HIS A 4 10.31 2.08 5.23
CA HIS A 4 9.57 0.87 5.53
C HIS A 4 9.30 0.74 7.02
N TYR A 5 8.15 0.11 7.36
CA TYR A 5 7.74 -0.20 8.73
C TYR A 5 7.72 1.00 9.66
N VAL A 6 7.26 2.13 9.14
CA VAL A 6 7.18 3.37 9.91
C VAL A 6 5.97 3.28 10.86
N TYR A 7 6.21 3.56 12.13
CA TYR A 7 5.11 3.71 13.08
C TYR A 7 4.53 5.12 12.98
N PRO A 8 3.18 5.30 13.04
CA PRO A 8 2.52 6.59 12.76
C PRO A 8 2.69 7.64 13.88
N TYR A 9 3.90 7.83 14.38
CA TYR A 9 4.22 8.91 15.31
C TYR A 9 4.05 10.29 14.67
N PRO A 10 3.81 11.37 15.46
CA PRO A 10 3.66 12.72 14.92
C PRO A 10 4.85 13.20 14.09
N HIS A 11 6.08 12.86 14.46
CA HIS A 11 7.30 13.27 13.75
C HIS A 11 7.47 12.63 12.36
N VAL A 12 6.62 11.67 11.97
CA VAL A 12 6.57 11.18 10.58
C VAL A 12 6.16 12.30 9.64
N ASP A 13 5.40 13.27 10.11
CA ASP A 13 4.99 14.41 9.29
C ASP A 13 6.20 15.27 8.86
N ASP A 14 7.30 15.26 9.62
CA ASP A 14 8.51 16.02 9.32
C ASP A 14 9.30 15.49 8.11
N VAL A 15 9.05 14.25 7.68
CA VAL A 15 9.73 13.67 6.51
C VAL A 15 9.02 13.98 5.18
N LEU A 16 7.75 14.39 5.21
CA LEU A 16 6.96 14.66 4.01
C LEU A 16 7.56 15.80 3.14
N PRO A 17 8.05 16.91 3.71
CA PRO A 17 8.77 17.92 2.92
C PRO A 17 10.01 17.38 2.20
N LEU A 18 10.72 16.43 2.81
CA LEU A 18 11.91 15.81 2.18
C LEU A 18 11.51 14.91 1.01
N MET A 19 10.33 14.29 1.05
CA MET A 19 9.76 13.54 -0.07
C MET A 19 9.34 14.49 -1.19
N ALA A 20 8.65 15.58 -0.86
CA ALA A 20 8.23 16.59 -1.83
C ALA A 20 9.43 17.26 -2.52
N ASP A 21 10.54 17.46 -1.81
CA ASP A 21 11.80 18.00 -2.35
C ASP A 21 12.63 16.97 -3.13
N GLY A 22 12.16 15.71 -3.26
CA GLY A 22 12.87 14.63 -3.96
C GLY A 22 14.13 14.11 -3.25
N ARG A 23 14.37 14.49 -1.99
CA ARG A 23 15.54 14.05 -1.20
C ARG A 23 15.42 12.60 -0.74
N ILE A 24 14.20 12.12 -0.57
CA ILE A 24 13.84 10.72 -0.35
C ILE A 24 12.65 10.36 -1.24
N LEU A 25 12.49 9.10 -1.58
CA LEU A 25 11.38 8.68 -2.44
C LEU A 25 10.02 8.95 -1.78
N PRO A 26 9.00 9.33 -2.56
CA PRO A 26 7.65 9.60 -2.07
C PRO A 26 6.91 8.29 -1.76
N TYR A 27 7.44 7.53 -0.82
CA TYR A 27 6.97 6.20 -0.43
C TYR A 27 7.02 6.03 1.07
N LEU A 28 5.88 5.69 1.67
CA LEU A 28 5.72 5.56 3.11
C LEU A 28 4.96 4.28 3.45
N ASP A 29 5.64 3.31 4.06
CA ASP A 29 5.03 2.07 4.52
C ASP A 29 4.69 2.16 6.02
N ILE A 30 3.39 2.23 6.31
CA ILE A 30 2.85 2.34 7.66
C ILE A 30 1.79 1.25 7.89
N PRO A 31 2.06 0.21 8.67
CA PRO A 31 1.07 -0.82 8.97
C PRO A 31 -0.01 -0.28 9.94
N PHE A 32 -1.19 0.03 9.41
CA PHE A 32 -2.34 0.52 10.21
C PHE A 32 -3.04 -0.58 10.99
N GLN A 33 -2.94 -1.82 10.55
CA GLN A 33 -3.50 -3.03 11.15
C GLN A 33 -5.01 -3.15 11.05
N HIS A 34 -5.78 -2.12 11.40
CA HIS A 34 -7.24 -2.03 11.31
C HIS A 34 -7.68 -0.57 11.33
N ALA A 35 -8.97 -0.30 11.08
CA ALA A 35 -9.56 1.04 11.20
C ALA A 35 -10.48 1.18 12.40
N SER A 36 -11.21 0.12 12.81
CA SER A 36 -12.12 0.17 13.95
C SER A 36 -11.38 0.50 15.26
N PRO A 37 -11.83 1.54 16.01
CA PRO A 37 -11.26 1.87 17.31
C PRO A 37 -11.35 0.73 18.32
N ALA A 38 -12.43 -0.06 18.28
CA ALA A 38 -12.62 -1.20 19.17
C ALA A 38 -11.59 -2.30 18.92
N VAL A 39 -11.40 -2.66 17.65
CA VAL A 39 -10.41 -3.69 17.25
C VAL A 39 -8.98 -3.21 17.52
N LEU A 40 -8.63 -1.97 17.20
CA LEU A 40 -7.31 -1.39 17.48
C LEU A 40 -7.00 -1.37 18.97
N LYS A 41 -7.98 -1.03 19.81
CA LYS A 41 -7.84 -1.09 21.26
C LYS A 41 -7.57 -2.53 21.73
N ALA A 42 -8.28 -3.52 21.18
CA ALA A 42 -8.05 -4.94 21.47
C ALA A 42 -6.66 -5.41 20.99
N MET A 43 -6.17 -4.89 19.85
CA MET A 43 -4.80 -5.09 19.35
C MET A 43 -3.74 -4.30 20.15
N ARG A 44 -4.13 -3.50 21.14
CA ARG A 44 -3.26 -2.58 21.89
C ARG A 44 -2.53 -1.57 20.98
N ARG A 45 -3.24 -1.09 19.96
CA ARG A 45 -2.77 -0.07 19.02
C ARG A 45 -3.46 1.27 19.29
N PRO A 46 -2.85 2.41 18.95
CA PRO A 46 -3.52 3.70 19.03
C PRO A 46 -4.80 3.71 18.19
N ALA A 47 -5.93 4.03 18.83
CA ALA A 47 -7.26 3.95 18.23
C ALA A 47 -7.72 5.26 17.54
N ASN A 48 -6.80 6.07 17.02
CA ASN A 48 -7.13 7.41 16.53
C ASN A 48 -7.16 7.48 14.99
N GLN A 49 -7.97 6.61 14.37
CA GLN A 49 -8.01 6.47 12.91
C GLN A 49 -8.73 7.62 12.17
N GLU A 50 -9.65 8.33 12.82
CA GLU A 50 -10.26 9.55 12.22
C GLU A 50 -9.17 10.59 11.92
N LYS A 51 -8.28 10.81 12.89
CA LYS A 51 -7.12 11.70 12.67
C LYS A 51 -6.13 11.16 11.65
N MET A 52 -6.15 9.84 11.38
CA MET A 52 -5.29 9.25 10.37
C MET A 52 -5.75 9.58 8.95
N LEU A 53 -7.04 9.59 8.67
CA LEU A 53 -7.57 10.07 7.38
C LEU A 53 -7.19 11.54 7.14
N GLU A 54 -7.39 12.40 8.14
CA GLU A 54 -6.98 13.82 8.06
C GLU A 54 -5.45 13.95 7.79
N ARG A 55 -4.62 13.09 8.42
CA ARG A 55 -3.18 13.08 8.18
C ARG A 55 -2.85 12.63 6.76
N ILE A 56 -3.49 11.58 6.25
CA ILE A 56 -3.31 11.10 4.87
C ILE A 56 -3.64 12.20 3.86
N VAL A 57 -4.73 12.93 4.07
CA VAL A 57 -5.10 14.09 3.24
C VAL A 57 -3.98 15.14 3.26
N ARG A 58 -3.54 15.54 4.45
CA ARG A 58 -2.43 16.51 4.62
C ARG A 58 -1.13 16.02 3.98
N TRP A 59 -0.80 14.75 4.10
CA TRP A 59 0.41 14.18 3.47
C TRP A 59 0.35 14.32 1.96
N ARG A 60 -0.81 14.11 1.34
CA ARG A 60 -1.03 14.30 -0.09
C ARG A 60 -1.01 15.78 -0.51
N GLU A 61 -1.42 16.68 0.36
CA GLU A 61 -1.27 18.14 0.12
C GLU A 61 0.21 18.54 0.08
N ILE A 62 1.06 17.97 0.94
CA ILE A 62 2.50 18.25 1.01
C ILE A 62 3.26 17.52 -0.11
N CYS A 63 2.93 16.26 -0.35
CA CYS A 63 3.57 15.39 -1.34
C CYS A 63 2.49 14.67 -2.16
N PRO A 64 1.99 15.29 -3.26
CA PRO A 64 0.86 14.76 -4.06
C PRO A 64 1.11 13.37 -4.65
N ASP A 65 2.36 13.06 -4.96
CA ASP A 65 2.76 11.77 -5.56
C ASP A 65 3.11 10.69 -4.52
N ILE A 66 2.82 10.92 -3.24
CA ILE A 66 3.16 9.94 -2.20
C ILE A 66 2.42 8.60 -2.40
N ALA A 67 3.18 7.52 -2.45
CA ALA A 67 2.65 6.17 -2.34
C ALA A 67 2.61 5.75 -0.87
N ILE A 68 1.41 5.51 -0.35
CA ILE A 68 1.24 5.00 1.01
C ILE A 68 0.95 3.52 0.92
N ARG A 69 1.85 2.73 1.53
CA ARG A 69 1.69 1.29 1.71
C ARG A 69 1.21 1.00 3.12
N SER A 70 0.35 0.01 3.26
CA SER A 70 -0.11 -0.43 4.58
C SER A 70 -0.40 -1.91 4.61
N THR A 71 -0.50 -2.42 5.83
CA THR A 71 -0.89 -3.80 6.12
C THR A 71 -2.04 -3.80 7.12
N PHE A 72 -3.02 -4.67 6.88
CA PHE A 72 -4.21 -4.85 7.71
C PHE A 72 -4.36 -6.31 8.15
N ILE A 73 -5.12 -6.51 9.22
CA ILE A 73 -5.49 -7.82 9.73
C ILE A 73 -7.01 -7.83 9.86
N VAL A 74 -7.66 -8.84 9.27
CA VAL A 74 -9.09 -9.08 9.41
C VAL A 74 -9.36 -10.34 10.21
N GLY A 75 -10.52 -10.41 10.86
CA GLY A 75 -10.92 -11.56 11.66
C GLY A 75 -10.23 -11.62 13.01
N PHE A 76 -9.80 -10.48 13.57
CA PHE A 76 -9.26 -10.39 14.91
C PHE A 76 -10.32 -10.80 15.94
N PRO A 77 -9.97 -11.47 17.09
CA PRO A 77 -10.94 -11.85 18.10
C PRO A 77 -11.81 -10.67 18.56
N GLY A 78 -13.13 -10.87 18.48
CA GLY A 78 -14.13 -9.85 18.83
C GLY A 78 -14.45 -8.85 17.72
N GLU A 79 -13.83 -8.93 16.54
CA GLU A 79 -14.19 -8.11 15.38
C GLU A 79 -15.63 -8.43 14.92
N THR A 80 -16.51 -7.44 14.97
CA THR A 80 -17.90 -7.56 14.50
C THR A 80 -18.03 -7.29 13.01
N GLU A 81 -19.20 -7.54 12.42
CA GLU A 81 -19.46 -7.17 11.02
C GLU A 81 -19.47 -5.64 10.85
N ASP A 82 -19.95 -4.89 11.85
CA ASP A 82 -19.93 -3.42 11.82
C ASP A 82 -18.49 -2.88 11.85
N ASP A 83 -17.59 -3.51 12.64
CA ASP A 83 -16.16 -3.16 12.64
C ASP A 83 -15.50 -3.39 11.28
N PHE A 84 -15.87 -4.50 10.64
CA PHE A 84 -15.35 -4.83 9.31
C PHE A 84 -15.93 -3.92 8.22
N ALA A 85 -17.23 -3.60 8.26
CA ALA A 85 -17.86 -2.64 7.36
C ALA A 85 -17.19 -1.25 7.49
N PHE A 86 -16.97 -0.79 8.71
CA PHE A 86 -16.24 0.45 8.98
C PHE A 86 -14.81 0.41 8.40
N LEU A 87 -14.11 -0.71 8.48
CA LEU A 87 -12.78 -0.88 7.86
C LEU A 87 -12.83 -0.71 6.33
N LEU A 88 -13.84 -1.28 5.66
CA LEU A 88 -14.00 -1.15 4.20
C LEU A 88 -14.34 0.29 3.78
N GLU A 89 -15.19 0.98 4.54
CA GLU A 89 -15.50 2.40 4.31
C GLU A 89 -14.23 3.26 4.46
N TRP A 90 -13.49 3.05 5.55
CA TRP A 90 -12.22 3.73 5.80
C TRP A 90 -11.20 3.48 4.69
N LEU A 91 -11.05 2.24 4.21
CA LEU A 91 -10.15 1.87 3.12
C LEU A 91 -10.52 2.62 1.83
N THR A 92 -11.82 2.70 1.54
CA THR A 92 -12.35 3.40 0.36
C THR A 92 -12.05 4.91 0.42
N GLU A 93 -12.13 5.51 1.59
CA GLU A 93 -11.82 6.94 1.80
C GLU A 93 -10.32 7.20 1.80
N ALA A 94 -9.54 6.34 2.46
CA ALA A 94 -8.09 6.46 2.55
C ALA A 94 -7.38 6.31 1.20
N ARG A 95 -7.93 5.51 0.26
CA ARG A 95 -7.38 5.27 -1.10
C ARG A 95 -5.87 5.03 -1.08
N LEU A 96 -5.46 4.03 -0.29
CA LEU A 96 -4.04 3.68 -0.16
C LEU A 96 -3.52 3.01 -1.44
N ALA A 97 -2.29 3.36 -1.83
CA ALA A 97 -1.71 2.91 -3.09
C ALA A 97 -1.36 1.41 -3.08
N ARG A 98 -0.81 0.92 -1.98
CA ARG A 98 -0.36 -0.47 -1.81
C ARG A 98 -0.86 -1.02 -0.49
N VAL A 99 -1.64 -2.09 -0.51
CA VAL A 99 -2.22 -2.66 0.72
C VAL A 99 -2.17 -4.17 0.69
N GLY A 100 -1.59 -4.73 1.76
CA GLY A 100 -1.68 -6.14 2.07
C GLY A 100 -2.68 -6.39 3.20
N CYS A 101 -3.36 -7.54 3.16
CA CYS A 101 -4.27 -7.97 4.22
C CYS A 101 -3.93 -9.39 4.64
N PHE A 102 -3.94 -9.63 5.96
CA PHE A 102 -3.77 -10.95 6.54
C PHE A 102 -5.02 -11.35 7.32
N LYS A 103 -5.33 -12.62 7.30
CA LYS A 103 -6.29 -13.20 8.25
C LYS A 103 -5.62 -13.31 9.62
N TYR A 104 -6.35 -13.02 10.68
CA TYR A 104 -5.84 -13.26 12.03
C TYR A 104 -5.51 -14.74 12.23
N GLU A 105 -4.31 -15.00 12.71
CA GLU A 105 -3.84 -16.34 13.10
C GLU A 105 -3.71 -16.45 14.61
N ASN A 106 -4.24 -17.58 15.15
CA ASN A 106 -4.18 -17.87 16.57
C ASN A 106 -2.85 -18.54 16.95
N VAL A 107 -1.78 -17.74 16.97
CA VAL A 107 -0.41 -18.21 17.20
C VAL A 107 -0.18 -18.54 18.67
N GLU A 108 0.53 -19.63 18.94
CA GLU A 108 0.91 -20.03 20.30
C GLU A 108 1.84 -18.97 20.93
N GLY A 109 1.58 -18.65 22.22
CA GLY A 109 2.32 -17.61 22.94
C GLY A 109 1.83 -16.18 22.71
N ALA A 110 0.98 -15.92 21.70
CA ALA A 110 0.41 -14.60 21.49
C ALA A 110 -0.64 -14.27 22.57
N GLN A 111 -0.58 -13.04 23.11
CA GLN A 111 -1.55 -12.59 24.13
C GLN A 111 -3.00 -12.54 23.60
N SER A 112 -3.17 -12.28 22.30
CA SER A 112 -4.47 -12.28 21.63
C SER A 112 -5.16 -13.64 21.62
N ARG A 113 -4.42 -14.74 21.83
CA ARG A 113 -4.99 -16.09 21.94
C ARG A 113 -5.96 -16.23 23.11
N ALA A 114 -5.75 -15.49 24.20
CA ALA A 114 -6.59 -15.51 25.39
C ALA A 114 -7.85 -14.63 25.28
N LEU A 115 -8.01 -13.90 24.18
CA LEU A 115 -9.21 -13.10 23.94
C LEU A 115 -10.39 -14.01 23.61
N GLU A 116 -11.58 -13.56 23.97
CA GLU A 116 -12.84 -14.20 23.56
C GLU A 116 -13.26 -13.74 22.14
N GLY A 117 -14.20 -14.44 21.54
CA GLY A 117 -14.78 -14.03 20.24
C GLY A 117 -13.90 -14.37 19.04
N HIS A 118 -13.14 -15.47 19.11
CA HIS A 118 -12.43 -15.99 17.92
C HIS A 118 -13.41 -16.32 16.80
N LEU A 119 -13.15 -15.80 15.62
CA LEU A 119 -13.98 -16.01 14.45
C LEU A 119 -13.65 -17.33 13.73
N PRO A 120 -14.66 -18.01 13.17
CA PRO A 120 -14.44 -19.18 12.30
C PRO A 120 -13.56 -18.83 11.09
N GLU A 121 -12.82 -19.82 10.59
CA GLU A 121 -11.90 -19.60 9.44
C GLU A 121 -12.64 -19.15 8.19
N GLU A 122 -13.86 -19.63 7.98
CA GLU A 122 -14.72 -19.26 6.85
C GLU A 122 -15.05 -17.76 6.88
N VAL A 123 -15.34 -17.20 8.05
CA VAL A 123 -15.63 -15.77 8.22
C VAL A 123 -14.38 -14.93 7.97
N LYS A 124 -13.22 -15.38 8.47
CA LYS A 124 -11.96 -14.70 8.21
C LYS A 124 -11.59 -14.71 6.73
N ALA A 125 -11.80 -15.83 6.06
CA ALA A 125 -11.54 -15.98 4.62
C ALA A 125 -12.49 -15.09 3.78
N GLU A 126 -13.76 -15.04 4.14
CA GLU A 126 -14.77 -14.21 3.48
C GLU A 126 -14.43 -12.71 3.64
N ARG A 127 -14.10 -12.25 4.86
CA ARG A 127 -13.68 -10.87 5.10
C ARG A 127 -12.40 -10.51 4.35
N HIS A 128 -11.41 -11.41 4.33
CA HIS A 128 -10.19 -11.21 3.57
C HIS A 128 -10.48 -11.05 2.07
N ALA A 129 -11.34 -11.89 1.49
CA ALA A 129 -11.70 -11.80 0.09
C ALA A 129 -12.38 -10.44 -0.24
N ARG A 130 -13.38 -10.03 0.57
CA ARG A 130 -14.05 -8.72 0.41
C ARG A 130 -13.09 -7.53 0.57
N PHE A 131 -12.16 -7.61 1.51
CA PHE A 131 -11.15 -6.58 1.70
C PHE A 131 -10.23 -6.45 0.49
N MET A 132 -9.72 -7.59 -0.01
CA MET A 132 -8.82 -7.59 -1.16
C MET A 132 -9.52 -7.18 -2.46
N GLU A 133 -10.79 -7.54 -2.64
CA GLU A 133 -11.60 -7.07 -3.76
C GLU A 133 -11.79 -5.55 -3.73
N ALA A 134 -12.08 -4.97 -2.57
CA ALA A 134 -12.19 -3.52 -2.41
C ALA A 134 -10.84 -2.83 -2.71
N GLN A 135 -9.73 -3.38 -2.23
CA GLN A 135 -8.40 -2.86 -2.48
C GLN A 135 -7.98 -2.96 -3.95
N ALA A 136 -8.27 -4.06 -4.61
CA ALA A 136 -7.96 -4.24 -6.04
C ALA A 136 -8.64 -3.15 -6.89
N ARG A 137 -9.91 -2.83 -6.61
CA ARG A 137 -10.62 -1.73 -7.29
C ARG A 137 -9.94 -0.37 -7.06
N ILE A 138 -9.56 -0.07 -5.82
CA ILE A 138 -8.87 1.17 -5.48
C ILE A 138 -7.52 1.24 -6.21
N SER A 139 -6.77 0.15 -6.22
CA SER A 139 -5.48 0.07 -6.90
C SER A 139 -5.63 0.28 -8.40
N ALA A 140 -6.57 -0.40 -9.06
CA ALA A 140 -6.85 -0.25 -10.48
C ALA A 140 -7.18 1.20 -10.87
N GLU A 141 -8.03 1.88 -10.08
CA GLU A 141 -8.34 3.30 -10.30
C GLU A 141 -7.11 4.20 -10.15
N LEU A 142 -6.27 3.95 -9.14
CA LEU A 142 -5.04 4.73 -8.93
C LEU A 142 -4.01 4.47 -10.02
N MET A 143 -3.88 3.24 -10.50
CA MET A 143 -2.99 2.90 -11.62
C MET A 143 -3.50 3.51 -12.92
N ALA A 144 -4.78 3.40 -13.24
CA ALA A 144 -5.38 4.02 -14.43
C ALA A 144 -5.16 5.55 -14.47
N ALA A 145 -5.22 6.22 -13.32
CA ALA A 145 -4.96 7.66 -13.21
C ALA A 145 -3.48 8.05 -13.49
N ARG A 146 -2.58 7.08 -13.63
CA ARG A 146 -1.17 7.28 -13.98
C ARG A 146 -0.89 7.20 -15.47
N ILE A 147 -1.83 6.68 -16.27
CA ILE A 147 -1.67 6.59 -17.73
C ILE A 147 -1.41 7.98 -18.31
N GLY A 148 -0.40 8.07 -19.18
CA GLY A 148 0.08 9.30 -19.78
C GLY A 148 1.10 10.08 -18.98
N LYS A 149 1.36 9.72 -17.71
CA LYS A 149 2.43 10.34 -16.90
C LYS A 149 3.80 9.81 -17.33
N THR A 150 4.78 10.69 -17.36
CA THR A 150 6.20 10.32 -17.47
C THR A 150 6.77 10.12 -16.07
N ILE A 151 7.49 9.02 -15.88
CA ILE A 151 8.05 8.60 -14.61
C ILE A 151 9.50 8.15 -14.76
N ALA A 152 10.29 8.33 -13.71
CA ALA A 152 11.62 7.72 -13.62
C ALA A 152 11.48 6.24 -13.25
N VAL A 153 12.14 5.37 -14.02
CA VAL A 153 12.13 3.91 -13.84
C VAL A 153 13.55 3.43 -13.63
N LEU A 154 13.77 2.72 -12.55
CA LEU A 154 15.01 1.99 -12.28
C LEU A 154 14.85 0.57 -12.84
N ILE A 155 15.74 0.18 -13.75
CA ILE A 155 15.73 -1.15 -14.36
C ILE A 155 16.25 -2.18 -13.37
N ASP A 156 15.48 -3.25 -13.16
CA ASP A 156 15.83 -4.38 -12.32
C ASP A 156 16.31 -5.58 -13.13
N GLU A 157 15.65 -5.83 -14.28
CA GLU A 157 15.95 -6.93 -15.19
C GLU A 157 15.81 -6.45 -16.64
N ALA A 158 16.67 -6.95 -17.53
CA ALA A 158 16.58 -6.67 -18.97
C ALA A 158 17.06 -7.89 -19.77
N ASP A 159 16.38 -8.13 -20.91
CA ASP A 159 16.72 -9.18 -21.87
C ASP A 159 16.42 -8.74 -23.32
N GLU A 160 16.41 -9.68 -24.28
CA GLU A 160 16.13 -9.40 -25.68
C GLU A 160 14.64 -9.05 -25.95
N GLU A 161 13.72 -9.35 -25.03
CA GLU A 161 12.28 -9.08 -25.15
C GLU A 161 11.90 -7.73 -24.55
N GLY A 162 12.74 -7.17 -23.66
CA GLY A 162 12.52 -5.87 -23.03
C GLY A 162 13.15 -5.74 -21.66
N ALA A 163 12.53 -4.92 -20.80
CA ALA A 163 13.02 -4.71 -19.45
C ALA A 163 11.88 -4.64 -18.42
N ILE A 164 12.21 -4.99 -17.19
CA ILE A 164 11.34 -4.85 -16.03
C ILE A 164 12.06 -3.91 -15.06
N GLY A 165 11.33 -2.92 -14.57
CA GLY A 165 11.86 -1.99 -13.59
C GLY A 165 10.82 -1.60 -12.56
N ARG A 166 11.17 -0.63 -11.74
CA ARG A 166 10.28 -0.08 -10.72
C ARG A 166 10.31 1.43 -10.68
N SER A 167 9.18 2.00 -10.32
CA SER A 167 9.04 3.44 -10.12
C SER A 167 9.38 3.85 -8.67
N ALA A 168 9.30 5.15 -8.41
CA ALA A 168 9.41 5.69 -7.04
C ALA A 168 8.29 5.16 -6.11
N TRP A 169 7.17 4.72 -6.66
CA TRP A 169 6.00 4.21 -5.92
C TRP A 169 6.03 2.73 -5.59
N ASP A 170 7.07 2.00 -6.04
CA ASP A 170 7.13 0.54 -5.96
C ASP A 170 8.38 0.09 -5.22
N ALA A 171 8.19 -0.68 -4.15
CA ALA A 171 9.28 -1.32 -3.45
C ALA A 171 9.64 -2.64 -4.15
N PRO A 172 10.93 -3.00 -4.23
CA PRO A 172 11.36 -4.20 -4.91
C PRO A 172 10.71 -5.45 -4.28
N GLU A 173 10.34 -6.41 -5.13
CA GLU A 173 9.83 -7.74 -4.77
C GLU A 173 8.44 -7.79 -4.09
N ILE A 174 7.89 -6.65 -3.66
CA ILE A 174 6.64 -6.62 -2.87
C ILE A 174 5.54 -5.74 -3.44
N ASP A 175 5.86 -4.83 -4.36
CA ASP A 175 4.88 -3.97 -5.03
C ASP A 175 4.84 -4.28 -6.53
N GLY A 176 4.22 -3.41 -7.35
CA GLY A 176 4.10 -3.60 -8.78
C GLY A 176 5.38 -3.33 -9.55
N CYS A 177 5.36 -3.69 -10.82
CA CYS A 177 6.44 -3.52 -11.78
C CYS A 177 6.09 -2.50 -12.87
N VAL A 178 7.14 -2.01 -13.53
CA VAL A 178 7.04 -1.26 -14.78
C VAL A 178 7.60 -2.13 -15.88
N PHE A 179 6.76 -2.53 -16.83
CA PHE A 179 7.15 -3.33 -18.00
C PHE A 179 7.48 -2.41 -19.19
N LEU A 180 8.62 -2.67 -19.82
CA LEU A 180 9.16 -1.93 -20.98
C LEU A 180 9.38 -2.91 -22.13
N ASN A 181 8.30 -3.24 -22.86
CA ASN A 181 8.37 -4.23 -23.94
C ASN A 181 9.11 -3.71 -25.16
N GLY A 182 9.94 -4.57 -25.78
CA GLY A 182 10.63 -4.27 -27.04
C GLY A 182 11.69 -3.17 -26.93
N VAL A 183 12.22 -2.93 -25.74
CA VAL A 183 13.30 -1.96 -25.50
C VAL A 183 14.61 -2.70 -25.38
N GLU A 184 15.56 -2.40 -26.26
CA GLU A 184 16.89 -3.00 -26.29
C GLU A 184 17.95 -2.09 -25.65
N GLY A 185 19.04 -2.68 -25.16
CA GLY A 185 20.23 -1.95 -24.72
C GLY A 185 20.13 -1.35 -23.32
N LEU A 186 19.14 -1.74 -22.54
CA LEU A 186 19.06 -1.41 -21.11
C LEU A 186 19.77 -2.47 -20.27
N GLU A 187 20.37 -2.05 -19.15
CA GLU A 187 21.03 -2.93 -18.21
C GLU A 187 20.43 -2.74 -16.80
N PRO A 188 20.44 -3.79 -15.95
CA PRO A 188 20.06 -3.64 -14.54
C PRO A 188 20.86 -2.55 -13.84
N GLY A 189 20.15 -1.60 -13.21
CA GLY A 189 20.73 -0.42 -12.57
C GLY A 189 20.59 0.86 -13.38
N ASP A 190 20.19 0.78 -14.64
CA ASP A 190 19.89 1.97 -15.44
C ASP A 190 18.69 2.73 -14.89
N MET A 191 18.74 4.06 -15.02
CA MET A 191 17.64 4.95 -14.68
C MET A 191 17.18 5.66 -15.94
N ILE A 192 15.93 5.45 -16.33
CA ILE A 192 15.34 6.06 -17.53
C ILE A 192 14.06 6.82 -17.22
N GLU A 193 13.67 7.73 -18.10
CA GLU A 193 12.33 8.32 -18.13
C GLU A 193 11.45 7.51 -19.09
N ALA A 194 10.24 7.13 -18.62
CA ALA A 194 9.29 6.38 -19.42
C ALA A 194 7.86 6.90 -19.21
N ARG A 195 7.07 6.92 -20.30
CA ARG A 195 5.67 7.32 -20.24
C ARG A 195 4.78 6.10 -20.11
N ILE A 196 3.90 6.10 -19.12
CA ILE A 196 2.93 5.03 -18.89
C ILE A 196 1.88 5.05 -19.99
N GLU A 197 1.68 3.92 -20.68
CA GLU A 197 0.69 3.76 -21.74
C GLU A 197 -0.47 2.84 -21.36
N HIS A 198 -0.21 1.89 -20.45
CA HIS A 198 -1.21 0.95 -19.97
C HIS A 198 -0.99 0.67 -18.48
N ALA A 199 -2.05 0.30 -17.78
CA ALA A 199 -2.03 -0.05 -16.37
C ALA A 199 -3.03 -1.18 -16.07
N GLU A 200 -2.64 -2.09 -15.21
CA GLU A 200 -3.49 -3.08 -14.58
C GLU A 200 -3.64 -2.78 -13.07
N ASP A 201 -4.10 -3.75 -12.29
CA ASP A 201 -4.41 -3.53 -10.87
C ASP A 201 -3.19 -3.06 -10.06
N TYR A 202 -1.99 -3.53 -10.41
CA TYR A 202 -0.76 -3.24 -9.65
C TYR A 202 0.41 -2.83 -10.54
N ASP A 203 0.42 -3.24 -11.79
CA ASP A 203 1.53 -3.08 -12.72
C ASP A 203 1.21 -2.05 -13.80
N VAL A 204 2.26 -1.52 -14.41
CA VAL A 204 2.13 -0.57 -15.52
C VAL A 204 3.06 -0.96 -16.68
N TRP A 205 2.64 -0.61 -17.89
CA TRP A 205 3.46 -0.70 -19.12
C TRP A 205 3.80 0.70 -19.58
N ALA A 206 5.06 0.90 -19.86
CA ALA A 206 5.58 2.22 -20.25
C ALA A 206 6.53 2.13 -21.44
N VAL A 207 6.73 3.27 -22.11
CA VAL A 207 7.69 3.42 -23.19
C VAL A 207 8.70 4.52 -22.85
N PRO A 208 10.00 4.33 -23.13
CA PRO A 208 11.01 5.36 -22.94
C PRO A 208 10.68 6.65 -23.70
N VAL A 209 11.05 7.80 -23.15
CA VAL A 209 10.84 9.12 -23.74
C VAL A 209 12.16 9.85 -23.94
#